data_e965bb0356c81b0f96a9b36538f5de86
#
_entry.id   e965bb0356c81b0f96a9b36538f5de86
#
_cell.length_a   1.000
_cell.length_b   1.000
_cell.length_c   1.000
_cell.angle_alpha   90.00
_cell.angle_beta   90.00
_cell.angle_gamma   90.00
#
_symmetry.space_group_name_H-M   'P 1'
#
loop_
_entity.id
_entity.type
_entity.pdbx_description
1 polymer ?
#
loop_
_entity_poly.entity_id
_entity_poly.type
_entity_poly.pdbx_seq_one_letter_code
_entity_poly.pdbx_strand_id
1 'polypeptide(L)'
;MKIEPFKEINPPDKNGYWTNKKTGETYGGAWISPLLIPNLRKVEKSFEKALKDKKILKGLEEKLLTFIGINTPILYSKELTDIAGGEKKVGRIYLKRTDLHHDSSHKPVSSFSSCYMAKHILRPKK
;
A
#
# COMPACT_ATOMS: atom_id res chain seq x y z
N MET A 1 -8.92 -21.49 -11.41
CA MET A 1 -9.67 -20.28 -10.98
C MET A 1 -8.94 -19.09 -11.57
N LYS A 2 -9.51 -18.41 -12.58
CA LYS A 2 -8.96 -17.14 -13.06
C LYS A 2 -9.25 -16.11 -11.96
N ILE A 3 -8.22 -15.63 -11.30
CA ILE A 3 -8.34 -14.43 -10.46
C ILE A 3 -8.58 -13.30 -11.47
N GLU A 4 -9.82 -12.88 -11.62
CA GLU A 4 -10.08 -11.66 -12.36
C GLU A 4 -9.38 -10.51 -11.64
N PRO A 5 -8.59 -9.69 -12.35
CA PRO A 5 -8.03 -8.51 -11.73
C PRO A 5 -9.18 -7.69 -11.16
N PHE A 6 -8.97 -7.07 -10.00
CA PHE A 6 -9.92 -6.16 -9.36
C PHE A 6 -10.37 -5.10 -10.37
N LYS A 7 -11.34 -5.47 -11.22
CA LYS A 7 -12.05 -4.55 -12.07
C LYS A 7 -13.05 -3.84 -11.18
N GLU A 8 -12.86 -2.55 -11.05
CA GLU A 8 -13.79 -1.62 -10.44
C GLU A 8 -13.79 -1.56 -8.90
N ILE A 9 -12.65 -1.23 -8.32
CA ILE A 9 -12.71 -0.39 -7.13
C ILE A 9 -13.09 1.00 -7.66
N ASN A 10 -14.36 1.37 -7.56
CA ASN A 10 -14.75 2.74 -7.82
C ASN A 10 -13.90 3.63 -6.91
N PRO A 11 -13.30 4.71 -7.42
CA PRO A 11 -12.58 5.64 -6.55
C PRO A 11 -13.56 6.14 -5.47
N PRO A 12 -13.04 6.50 -4.27
CA PRO A 12 -13.87 7.12 -3.27
C PRO A 12 -14.45 8.43 -3.79
N ASP A 13 -15.57 8.85 -3.23
CA ASP A 13 -16.12 10.18 -3.49
C ASP A 13 -15.17 11.28 -2.98
N LYS A 14 -15.52 12.56 -3.21
CA LYS A 14 -14.76 13.72 -2.75
C LYS A 14 -14.52 13.80 -1.24
N ASN A 15 -15.28 13.03 -0.46
CA ASN A 15 -15.17 12.95 1.00
C ASN A 15 -14.45 11.67 1.46
N GLY A 16 -13.97 10.86 0.53
CA GLY A 16 -13.24 9.63 0.81
C GLY A 16 -14.12 8.42 1.13
N TYR A 17 -15.40 8.44 0.76
CA TYR A 17 -16.31 7.31 0.97
C TYR A 17 -16.41 6.40 -0.25
N TRP A 18 -16.35 5.09 -0.01
CA TRP A 18 -16.74 4.06 -0.96
C TRP A 18 -18.17 3.60 -0.67
N THR A 19 -18.99 3.55 -1.68
CA THR A 19 -20.36 3.03 -1.56
C THR A 19 -20.46 1.67 -2.23
N ASN A 20 -20.93 0.66 -1.50
CA ASN A 20 -21.29 -0.62 -2.06
C ASN A 20 -22.56 -0.46 -2.90
N LYS A 21 -22.45 -0.61 -4.22
CA LYS A 21 -23.60 -0.42 -5.14
C LYS A 21 -24.74 -1.41 -4.92
N LYS A 22 -24.47 -2.58 -4.31
CA LYS A 22 -25.50 -3.61 -4.09
C LYS A 22 -26.25 -3.39 -2.79
N THR A 23 -25.57 -2.99 -1.71
CA THR A 23 -26.18 -2.84 -0.38
C THR A 23 -26.49 -1.38 -0.02
N GLY A 24 -25.90 -0.41 -0.73
CA GLY A 24 -25.99 1.01 -0.39
C GLY A 24 -25.12 1.43 0.80
N GLU A 25 -24.42 0.50 1.43
CA GLU A 25 -23.55 0.79 2.57
C GLU A 25 -22.33 1.61 2.14
N THR A 26 -21.93 2.54 3.01
CA THR A 26 -20.78 3.41 2.79
C THR A 26 -19.66 3.07 3.78
N TYR A 27 -18.41 3.07 3.28
CA TYR A 27 -17.20 2.76 4.04
C TYR A 27 -16.15 3.84 3.81
N GLY A 28 -15.29 4.08 4.80
CA GLY A 28 -14.23 5.07 4.70
C GLY A 28 -14.62 6.44 5.24
N GLY A 29 -14.15 7.50 4.57
CA GLY A 29 -14.34 8.88 4.99
C GLY A 29 -13.14 9.46 5.72
N ALA A 30 -13.09 10.79 5.83
CA ALA A 30 -12.02 11.54 6.49
C ALA A 30 -12.45 11.96 7.90
N TRP A 31 -12.31 11.08 8.87
CA TRP A 31 -12.65 11.30 10.28
C TRP A 31 -11.55 12.05 11.02
N ILE A 32 -11.35 13.32 10.64
CA ILE A 32 -10.32 14.19 11.18
C ILE A 32 -10.91 15.51 11.63
N SER A 33 -10.22 16.21 12.53
CA SER A 33 -10.63 17.55 12.94
C SER A 33 -10.79 18.49 11.73
N PRO A 34 -11.89 19.22 11.61
CA PRO A 34 -12.11 20.17 10.52
C PRO A 34 -10.96 21.18 10.35
N LEU A 35 -10.27 21.54 11.42
CA LEU A 35 -9.12 22.44 11.41
C LEU A 35 -7.92 21.88 10.63
N LEU A 36 -7.78 20.56 10.54
CA LEU A 36 -6.68 19.88 9.84
C LEU A 36 -6.97 19.66 8.35
N ILE A 37 -8.25 19.68 7.94
CA ILE A 37 -8.65 19.36 6.57
C ILE A 37 -7.91 20.22 5.51
N PRO A 38 -7.79 21.56 5.65
CA PRO A 38 -7.11 22.36 4.64
C PRO A 38 -5.64 21.98 4.46
N ASN A 39 -4.94 21.66 5.56
CA ASN A 39 -3.54 21.26 5.53
C ASN A 39 -3.36 19.84 4.95
N LEU A 40 -4.22 18.91 5.31
CA LEU A 40 -4.18 17.54 4.77
C LEU A 40 -4.49 17.52 3.27
N ARG A 41 -5.41 18.35 2.79
CA ARG A 41 -5.64 18.51 1.33
C ARG A 41 -4.41 19.04 0.58
N LYS A 42 -3.60 19.90 1.20
CA LYS A 42 -2.33 20.33 0.60
C LYS A 42 -1.32 19.17 0.52
N VAL A 43 -1.23 18.39 1.58
CA VAL A 43 -0.37 17.19 1.62
C VAL A 43 -0.83 16.17 0.56
N GLU A 44 -2.11 15.87 0.47
CA GLU A 44 -2.72 14.99 -0.52
C GLU A 44 -2.35 15.38 -1.95
N LYS A 45 -2.59 16.64 -2.32
CA LYS A 45 -2.23 17.17 -3.64
C LYS A 45 -0.73 17.06 -3.94
N SER A 46 0.10 17.28 -2.93
CA SER A 46 1.56 17.17 -3.07
C SER A 46 2.00 15.71 -3.21
N PHE A 47 1.35 14.81 -2.49
CA PHE A 47 1.55 13.37 -2.60
C PHE A 47 1.16 12.84 -3.99
N GLU A 48 -0.01 13.23 -4.51
CA GLU A 48 -0.45 12.89 -5.86
C GLU A 48 0.53 13.35 -6.94
N LYS A 49 1.12 14.56 -6.78
CA LYS A 49 2.17 15.04 -7.69
C LYS A 49 3.43 14.19 -7.60
N ALA A 50 3.85 13.84 -6.38
CA ALA A 50 5.02 13.01 -6.17
C ALA A 50 4.84 11.60 -6.75
N LEU A 51 3.63 11.02 -6.68
CA LEU A 51 3.30 9.73 -7.31
C LEU A 51 3.37 9.76 -8.84
N LYS A 52 3.28 10.93 -9.47
CA LYS A 52 3.45 11.11 -10.93
C LYS A 52 4.89 11.40 -11.33
N ASP A 53 5.76 11.69 -10.39
CA ASP A 53 7.17 11.98 -10.65
C ASP A 53 7.99 10.69 -10.71
N LYS A 54 8.34 10.28 -11.93
CA LYS A 54 9.12 9.06 -12.21
C LYS A 54 10.48 9.05 -11.51
N LYS A 55 11.10 10.23 -11.25
CA LYS A 55 12.40 10.30 -10.58
C LYS A 55 12.25 9.99 -9.10
N ILE A 56 11.21 10.52 -8.47
CA ILE A 56 10.88 10.25 -7.06
C ILE A 56 10.57 8.77 -6.89
N LEU A 57 9.71 8.19 -7.74
CA LEU A 57 9.32 6.79 -7.65
C LEU A 57 10.51 5.85 -7.88
N LYS A 58 11.33 6.11 -8.90
CA LYS A 58 12.53 5.31 -9.17
C LYS A 58 13.54 5.37 -8.01
N GLY A 59 13.74 6.55 -7.43
CA GLY A 59 14.61 6.71 -6.27
C GLY A 59 14.06 6.01 -5.01
N LEU A 60 12.74 6.00 -4.81
CA LEU A 60 12.10 5.23 -3.74
C LEU A 60 12.30 3.74 -3.96
N GLU A 61 12.03 3.23 -5.16
CA GLU A 61 12.20 1.82 -5.52
C GLU A 61 13.65 1.36 -5.28
N GLU A 62 14.64 2.12 -5.74
CA GLU A 62 16.06 1.83 -5.51
C GLU A 62 16.38 1.70 -4.00
N LYS A 63 15.88 2.62 -3.19
CA LYS A 63 16.10 2.59 -1.74
C LYS A 63 15.36 1.46 -1.06
N LEU A 64 14.17 1.12 -1.48
CA LEU A 64 13.44 -0.04 -0.97
C LEU A 64 14.18 -1.34 -1.28
N LEU A 65 14.75 -1.46 -2.48
CA LEU A 65 15.55 -2.62 -2.88
C LEU A 65 16.87 -2.72 -2.11
N THR A 66 17.62 -1.60 -2.01
CA THR A 66 19.00 -1.63 -1.47
C THR A 66 19.06 -1.43 0.04
N PHE A 67 18.24 -0.57 0.62
CA PHE A 67 18.26 -0.23 2.03
C PHE A 67 17.32 -1.10 2.86
N ILE A 68 16.09 -1.34 2.37
CA ILE A 68 15.11 -2.17 3.08
C ILE A 68 15.25 -3.65 2.72
N GLY A 69 15.67 -3.96 1.49
CA GLY A 69 15.81 -5.34 1.03
C GLY A 69 14.47 -6.00 0.74
N ILE A 70 13.58 -5.31 0.02
CA ILE A 70 12.22 -5.82 -0.27
C ILE A 70 12.19 -7.03 -1.21
N ASN A 71 13.32 -7.36 -1.84
CA ASN A 71 13.42 -8.50 -2.76
C ASN A 71 13.56 -9.83 -2.00
N THR A 72 12.56 -10.14 -1.18
CA THR A 72 12.49 -11.36 -0.37
C THR A 72 11.76 -12.48 -1.10
N PRO A 73 12.06 -13.77 -0.80
CA PRO A 73 11.44 -14.90 -1.49
C PRO A 73 9.93 -15.03 -1.18
N ILE A 74 9.25 -15.72 -2.09
CA ILE A 74 7.89 -16.20 -1.89
C ILE A 74 7.99 -17.72 -1.76
N LEU A 75 7.51 -18.27 -0.64
CA LEU A 75 7.56 -19.69 -0.33
C LEU A 75 6.17 -20.30 -0.33
N TYR A 76 6.04 -21.46 -0.96
CA TYR A 76 4.83 -22.27 -0.84
C TYR A 76 4.79 -22.91 0.55
N SER A 77 3.69 -22.72 1.27
CA SER A 77 3.46 -23.37 2.57
C SER A 77 2.44 -24.51 2.41
N LYS A 78 2.96 -25.73 2.29
CA LYS A 78 2.13 -26.93 2.22
C LYS A 78 1.33 -27.11 3.51
N GLU A 79 1.95 -26.94 4.66
CA GLU A 79 1.33 -27.09 5.98
C GLU A 79 0.13 -26.17 6.16
N LEU A 80 0.27 -24.87 5.88
CA LEU A 80 -0.86 -23.93 5.94
C LEU A 80 -1.94 -24.27 4.93
N THR A 81 -1.56 -24.73 3.73
CA THR A 81 -2.51 -25.17 2.72
C THR A 81 -3.33 -26.35 3.20
N ASP A 82 -2.68 -27.35 3.81
CA ASP A 82 -3.33 -28.55 4.33
C ASP A 82 -4.26 -28.23 5.52
N ILE A 83 -3.79 -27.41 6.48
CA ILE A 83 -4.59 -26.93 7.62
C ILE A 83 -5.84 -26.18 7.15
N ALA A 84 -5.74 -25.39 6.10
CA ALA A 84 -6.85 -24.63 5.53
C ALA A 84 -7.85 -25.50 4.74
N GLY A 85 -7.58 -26.79 4.58
CA GLY A 85 -8.46 -27.76 3.90
C GLY A 85 -7.92 -28.31 2.58
N GLY A 86 -6.65 -28.07 2.28
CA GLY A 86 -5.93 -28.59 1.12
C GLY A 86 -6.14 -27.80 -0.17
N GLU A 87 -5.28 -28.09 -1.17
CA GLU A 87 -5.24 -27.37 -2.45
C GLU A 87 -6.58 -27.37 -3.21
N LYS A 88 -7.35 -28.44 -3.10
CA LYS A 88 -8.65 -28.54 -3.78
C LYS A 88 -9.70 -27.59 -3.24
N LYS A 89 -9.60 -27.22 -1.95
CA LYS A 89 -10.58 -26.37 -1.26
C LYS A 89 -10.18 -24.91 -1.25
N VAL A 90 -8.93 -24.60 -0.98
CA VAL A 90 -8.44 -23.22 -0.77
C VAL A 90 -7.42 -22.77 -1.80
N GLY A 91 -6.94 -23.67 -2.67
CA GLY A 91 -5.80 -23.40 -3.54
C GLY A 91 -4.48 -23.50 -2.78
N ARG A 92 -3.43 -22.88 -3.31
CA ARG A 92 -2.08 -22.90 -2.72
C ARG A 92 -1.83 -21.64 -1.93
N ILE A 93 -1.35 -21.79 -0.70
CA ILE A 93 -0.98 -20.65 0.16
C ILE A 93 0.51 -20.38 0.02
N TYR A 94 0.84 -19.16 -0.34
CA TYR A 94 2.22 -18.69 -0.46
C TYR A 94 2.52 -17.61 0.58
N LEU A 95 3.70 -17.68 1.16
CA LEU A 95 4.20 -16.73 2.14
C LEU A 95 5.21 -15.80 1.49
N LYS A 96 4.91 -14.51 1.45
CA LYS A 96 5.92 -13.47 1.15
C LYS A 96 6.71 -13.19 2.42
N ARG A 97 8.00 -13.51 2.41
CA ARG A 97 8.88 -13.47 3.59
C ARG A 97 9.36 -12.05 3.92
N THR A 98 8.44 -11.23 4.44
CA THR A 98 8.77 -9.85 4.86
C THR A 98 9.59 -9.77 6.15
N ASP A 99 9.68 -10.89 6.87
CA ASP A 99 10.59 -11.10 8.00
C ASP A 99 12.07 -11.15 7.58
N LEU A 100 12.35 -11.32 6.29
CA LEU A 100 13.70 -11.33 5.72
C LEU A 100 14.14 -9.96 5.16
N HIS A 101 13.40 -8.90 5.38
CA HIS A 101 13.90 -7.55 5.16
C HIS A 101 15.11 -7.29 6.05
N HIS A 102 15.97 -6.33 5.71
CA HIS A 102 17.23 -6.08 6.43
C HIS A 102 17.05 -5.78 7.91
N ASP A 103 15.88 -5.36 8.34
CA ASP A 103 15.52 -5.12 9.75
C ASP A 103 14.55 -6.16 10.32
N SER A 104 14.39 -7.29 9.63
CA SER A 104 13.57 -8.42 10.07
C SER A 104 12.09 -8.08 10.31
N SER A 105 11.56 -7.02 9.66
CA SER A 105 10.18 -6.55 9.83
C SER A 105 9.56 -6.04 8.53
N HIS A 106 8.21 -6.06 8.47
CA HIS A 106 7.46 -5.42 7.39
C HIS A 106 7.31 -3.90 7.56
N LYS A 107 7.48 -3.39 8.78
CA LYS A 107 7.22 -1.98 9.15
C LYS A 107 8.09 -0.95 8.42
N PRO A 108 9.39 -1.19 8.18
CA PRO A 108 10.25 -0.23 7.50
C PRO A 108 9.84 0.12 6.09
N VAL A 109 9.20 -0.78 5.37
CA VAL A 109 8.67 -0.45 4.03
C VAL A 109 7.76 0.77 4.10
N SER A 110 6.79 0.77 5.02
CA SER A 110 5.85 1.86 5.21
C SER A 110 6.51 3.11 5.79
N SER A 111 7.28 2.95 6.88
CA SER A 111 7.92 4.07 7.58
C SER A 111 8.94 4.79 6.68
N PHE A 112 9.79 4.01 6.00
CA PHE A 112 10.78 4.57 5.08
C PHE A 112 10.13 5.26 3.90
N SER A 113 9.12 4.64 3.28
CA SER A 113 8.39 5.25 2.16
C SER A 113 7.74 6.56 2.56
N SER A 114 7.12 6.61 3.73
CA SER A 114 6.51 7.84 4.27
C SER A 114 7.54 8.94 4.50
N CYS A 115 8.68 8.62 5.11
CA CYS A 115 9.78 9.58 5.33
C CYS A 115 10.39 10.05 4.01
N TYR A 116 10.61 9.12 3.07
CA TYR A 116 11.14 9.45 1.74
C TYR A 116 10.21 10.40 0.99
N MET A 117 8.92 10.10 0.95
CA MET A 117 7.92 10.95 0.31
C MET A 117 7.83 12.31 1.01
N ALA A 118 7.78 12.35 2.33
CA ALA A 118 7.75 13.59 3.09
C ALA A 118 8.95 14.50 2.78
N LYS A 119 10.15 13.92 2.65
CA LYS A 119 11.36 14.66 2.25
C LYS A 119 11.20 15.36 0.90
N HIS A 120 10.55 14.72 -0.07
CA HIS A 120 10.37 15.26 -1.42
C HIS A 120 9.16 16.21 -1.54
N ILE A 121 8.16 16.05 -0.67
CA ILE A 121 6.94 16.85 -0.65
C ILE A 121 7.14 18.15 0.13
N LEU A 122 7.80 18.08 1.31
CA LEU A 122 7.87 19.18 2.28
C LEU A 122 9.10 20.07 2.10
N ARG A 123 10.13 19.65 1.37
CA ARG A 123 11.28 20.52 1.08
C ARG A 123 10.93 21.47 -0.05
N PRO A 124 10.95 22.80 0.19
CA PRO A 124 10.87 23.75 -0.90
C PRO A 124 12.05 23.49 -1.85
N LYS A 125 11.77 23.42 -3.15
CA LYS A 125 12.82 23.43 -4.17
C LYS A 125 13.61 24.72 -3.96
N LYS A 126 14.89 24.62 -3.57
CA LYS A 126 15.82 25.75 -3.64
C LYS A 126 16.00 26.12 -5.09
#